data_b9ce4124dbbeedc7b1738231e8b7923c
#
_entry.id   b9ce4124dbbeedc7b1738231e8b7923c
#
_cell.length_a   1.000
_cell.length_b   1.000
_cell.length_c   1.000
_cell.angle_alpha   90.00
_cell.angle_beta   90.00
_cell.angle_gamma   90.00
#
_symmetry.space_group_name_H-M   'P 1'
#
loop_
_entity.id
_entity.type
_entity.pdbx_description
1 polymer ?
#
loop_
_entity_poly.entity_id
_entity_poly.type
_entity_poly.pdbx_seq_one_letter_code
_entity_poly.pdbx_strand_id
1 'polypeptide(L)'
;MITPQTIGNILYSDCKAAFDTDAVFVVVPGDNSDEIPRGEVAAERIVIHVKPQTPGTYWRKSFNEVNILVPRIQNRPDRIRCEQLEHEAMEKLDGITGQHDGSDYLYSVESIGTMTDDALNCEYVNARILFEVLNVK
;
A
#
# COMPACT_ATOMS: atom_id res chain seq x y z
N MET A 1 -5.63 -20.45 -1.35
CA MET A 1 -4.87 -19.80 -2.46
C MET A 1 -4.84 -18.29 -2.25
N ILE A 2 -3.69 -17.68 -2.44
CA ILE A 2 -3.54 -16.23 -2.34
C ILE A 2 -3.68 -15.61 -3.73
N THR A 3 -4.68 -14.76 -3.91
CA THR A 3 -5.00 -14.07 -5.16
C THR A 3 -4.73 -12.58 -4.99
N PRO A 4 -4.79 -11.76 -6.07
CA PRO A 4 -4.70 -10.31 -5.93
C PRO A 4 -5.71 -9.74 -4.93
N GLN A 5 -6.94 -10.26 -4.89
CA GLN A 5 -7.93 -9.84 -3.90
C GLN A 5 -7.46 -10.14 -2.47
N THR A 6 -6.88 -11.32 -2.26
CA THR A 6 -6.33 -11.72 -0.95
C THR A 6 -5.20 -10.78 -0.52
N ILE A 7 -4.30 -10.44 -1.43
CA ILE A 7 -3.21 -9.48 -1.16
C ILE A 7 -3.78 -8.14 -0.73
N GLY A 8 -4.78 -7.65 -1.47
CA GLY A 8 -5.46 -6.41 -1.13
C GLY A 8 -6.04 -6.43 0.28
N ASN A 9 -6.70 -7.51 0.66
CA ASN A 9 -7.27 -7.66 2.00
C ASN A 9 -6.21 -7.70 3.09
N ILE A 10 -5.10 -8.40 2.85
CA ILE A 10 -3.99 -8.47 3.80
C ILE A 10 -3.39 -7.08 4.01
N LEU A 11 -3.04 -6.37 2.92
CA LEU A 11 -2.45 -5.04 3.01
C LEU A 11 -3.43 -4.03 3.63
N TYR A 12 -4.71 -4.14 3.32
CA TYR A 12 -5.75 -3.30 3.93
C TYR A 12 -5.76 -3.44 5.45
N SER A 13 -5.82 -4.69 5.93
CA SER A 13 -5.87 -4.97 7.37
C SER A 13 -4.59 -4.49 8.06
N ASP A 14 -3.44 -4.76 7.47
CA ASP A 14 -2.15 -4.37 8.04
C ASP A 14 -1.98 -2.85 8.07
N CYS A 15 -2.38 -2.15 7.01
CA CYS A 15 -2.32 -0.70 6.98
C CYS A 15 -3.28 -0.06 7.98
N LYS A 16 -4.49 -0.59 8.12
CA LYS A 16 -5.44 -0.09 9.13
C LYS A 16 -4.91 -0.25 10.55
N ALA A 17 -4.22 -1.35 10.82
CA ALA A 17 -3.62 -1.59 12.14
C ALA A 17 -2.38 -0.75 12.38
N ALA A 18 -1.62 -0.44 11.32
CA ALA A 18 -0.32 0.21 11.42
C ALA A 18 -0.39 1.73 11.46
N PHE A 19 -1.33 2.33 10.74
CA PHE A 19 -1.43 3.78 10.55
C PHE A 19 -2.68 4.35 11.19
N ASP A 20 -2.56 5.57 11.67
CA ASP A 20 -3.64 6.28 12.38
C ASP A 20 -4.56 7.00 11.39
N THR A 21 -5.16 6.23 10.48
CA THR A 21 -6.19 6.73 9.57
C THR A 21 -7.17 5.63 9.22
N ASP A 22 -8.45 5.98 9.16
CA ASP A 22 -9.50 5.07 8.70
C ASP A 22 -9.73 5.14 7.19
N ALA A 23 -9.13 6.11 6.53
CA ALA A 23 -9.29 6.33 5.10
C ALA A 23 -8.30 5.44 4.32
N VAL A 24 -8.57 4.15 4.28
CA VAL A 24 -7.77 3.15 3.56
C VAL A 24 -8.60 2.57 2.43
N PHE A 25 -8.08 2.64 1.22
CA PHE A 25 -8.76 2.19 0.01
C PHE A 25 -7.89 1.20 -0.75
N VAL A 26 -8.52 0.19 -1.35
CA VAL A 26 -7.82 -0.83 -2.14
C VAL A 26 -8.31 -0.77 -3.58
N VAL A 27 -7.37 -0.71 -4.52
CA VAL A 27 -7.63 -0.79 -5.95
C VAL A 27 -7.04 -2.11 -6.44
N VAL A 28 -7.88 -3.00 -6.93
CA VAL A 28 -7.45 -4.28 -7.51
C VAL A 28 -7.60 -4.24 -9.03
N PRO A 29 -6.95 -5.16 -9.77
CA PRO A 29 -7.07 -5.18 -11.22
C PRO A 29 -8.54 -5.24 -11.69
N GLY A 30 -8.92 -4.34 -12.58
CA GLY A 30 -10.27 -4.25 -13.10
C GLY A 30 -11.26 -3.47 -12.24
N ASP A 31 -10.84 -2.98 -11.10
CA ASP A 31 -11.67 -2.18 -10.20
C ASP A 31 -11.69 -0.72 -10.64
N ASN A 32 -12.88 -0.16 -10.80
CA ASN A 32 -13.08 1.26 -11.11
C ASN A 32 -13.27 2.12 -9.87
N SER A 33 -12.92 1.66 -8.78
CA SER A 33 -12.91 2.29 -7.45
C SER A 33 -13.57 3.69 -7.33
N ASP A 34 -14.90 3.71 -7.38
CA ASP A 34 -15.68 4.94 -7.14
C ASP A 34 -15.67 5.34 -5.66
N GLU A 35 -15.14 4.48 -4.80
CA GLU A 35 -15.08 4.72 -3.35
C GLU A 35 -13.99 5.70 -2.95
N ILE A 36 -12.94 5.84 -3.77
CA ILE A 36 -11.85 6.75 -3.46
C ILE A 36 -12.32 8.19 -3.69
N PRO A 37 -12.24 9.06 -2.67
CA PRO A 37 -12.63 10.45 -2.83
C PRO A 37 -11.83 11.13 -3.94
N ARG A 38 -12.51 11.91 -4.76
CA ARG A 38 -11.91 12.71 -5.82
C ARG A 38 -11.71 14.15 -5.34
N GLY A 39 -10.77 14.86 -5.95
CA GLY A 39 -10.45 16.24 -5.60
C GLY A 39 -9.31 16.32 -4.59
N GLU A 40 -9.11 17.51 -4.05
CA GLU A 40 -7.98 17.77 -3.17
C GLU A 40 -7.97 16.89 -1.94
N VAL A 41 -6.75 16.49 -1.54
CA VAL A 41 -6.53 15.73 -0.32
C VAL A 41 -6.55 16.69 0.86
N ALA A 42 -7.61 16.63 1.67
CA ALA A 42 -7.76 17.48 2.86
C ALA A 42 -7.30 16.79 4.15
N ALA A 43 -7.22 15.45 4.13
CA ALA A 43 -6.74 14.65 5.26
C ALA A 43 -5.96 13.46 4.70
N GLU A 44 -5.11 12.88 5.53
CA GLU A 44 -4.32 11.71 5.12
C GLU A 44 -5.22 10.56 4.70
N ARG A 45 -4.85 9.90 3.63
CA ARG A 45 -5.51 8.67 3.17
C ARG A 45 -4.47 7.71 2.61
N ILE A 46 -4.79 6.43 2.65
CA ILE A 46 -3.93 5.38 2.12
C ILE A 46 -4.65 4.75 0.93
N VAL A 47 -3.96 4.65 -0.19
CA VAL A 47 -4.47 3.97 -1.38
C VAL A 47 -3.51 2.83 -1.71
N ILE A 48 -4.03 1.62 -1.68
CA ILE A 48 -3.27 0.41 -1.96
C ILE A 48 -3.59 -0.02 -3.38
N HIS A 49 -2.58 -0.05 -4.24
CA HIS A 49 -2.70 -0.51 -5.62
C HIS A 49 -2.19 -1.93 -5.74
N VAL A 50 -3.10 -2.87 -5.94
CA VAL A 50 -2.76 -4.28 -6.11
C VAL A 50 -2.58 -4.56 -7.60
N LYS A 51 -1.44 -5.14 -7.96
CA LYS A 51 -1.11 -5.48 -9.34
C LYS A 51 -1.47 -6.94 -9.63
N PRO A 52 -1.64 -7.30 -10.91
CA PRO A 52 -1.84 -8.70 -11.27
C PRO A 52 -0.69 -9.58 -10.81
N GLN A 53 -1.03 -10.76 -10.31
CA GLN A 53 -0.05 -11.76 -9.92
C GLN A 53 0.37 -12.58 -11.13
N THR A 54 1.68 -12.89 -11.23
CA THR A 54 2.19 -13.83 -12.21
C THR A 54 2.25 -15.21 -11.55
N PRO A 55 1.45 -16.19 -11.97
CA PRO A 55 1.52 -17.54 -11.41
C PRO A 55 2.85 -18.18 -11.73
N GLY A 56 3.45 -18.82 -10.74
CA GLY A 56 4.67 -19.61 -10.88
C GLY A 56 4.49 -21.00 -10.29
N THR A 57 5.44 -21.90 -10.52
CA THR A 57 5.36 -23.26 -10.04
C THR A 57 5.47 -23.34 -8.52
N TYR A 58 6.40 -22.58 -7.94
CA TYR A 58 6.68 -22.61 -6.50
C TYR A 58 6.45 -21.26 -5.82
N TRP A 59 6.69 -20.19 -6.56
CA TRP A 59 6.67 -18.84 -6.03
C TRP A 59 5.69 -18.00 -6.81
N ARG A 60 4.91 -17.24 -6.09
CA ARG A 60 4.12 -16.18 -6.67
C ARG A 60 4.63 -14.87 -6.13
N LYS A 61 5.03 -14.01 -7.03
CA LYS A 61 5.55 -12.69 -6.70
C LYS A 61 4.72 -11.63 -7.37
N SER A 62 4.43 -10.58 -6.64
CA SER A 62 3.79 -9.40 -7.21
C SER A 62 4.31 -8.15 -6.56
N PHE A 63 4.40 -7.10 -7.34
CA PHE A 63 4.68 -5.77 -6.82
C PHE A 63 3.37 -5.05 -6.63
N ASN A 64 3.22 -4.47 -5.46
CA ASN A 64 2.05 -3.69 -5.09
C ASN A 64 2.53 -2.36 -4.55
N GLU A 65 1.66 -1.38 -4.49
CA GLU A 65 2.03 -0.07 -4.00
C GLU A 65 1.11 0.35 -2.88
N VAL A 66 1.69 0.84 -1.80
CA VAL A 66 0.98 1.50 -0.73
C VAL A 66 1.34 2.98 -0.82
N ASN A 67 0.35 3.80 -1.15
CA ASN A 67 0.52 5.24 -1.26
C ASN A 67 -0.19 5.91 -0.09
N ILE A 68 0.58 6.67 0.70
CA ILE A 68 0.03 7.43 1.82
C ILE A 68 0.02 8.90 1.39
N LEU A 69 -1.17 9.43 1.14
CA LEU A 69 -1.35 10.77 0.64
C LEU A 69 -1.40 11.75 1.81
N VAL A 70 -0.58 12.79 1.73
CA VAL A 70 -0.39 13.76 2.81
C VAL A 70 -0.83 15.14 2.31
N PRO A 71 -1.80 15.78 2.97
CA PRO A 71 -2.24 17.11 2.55
C PRO A 71 -1.13 18.15 2.72
N ARG A 72 -1.12 19.11 1.82
CA ARG A 72 -0.19 20.25 1.91
C ARG A 72 -0.62 21.21 3.01
N ILE A 73 0.38 21.85 3.61
CA ILE A 73 0.15 22.90 4.58
C ILE A 73 0.45 24.24 3.90
N GLN A 74 -0.58 25.10 3.78
CA GLN A 74 -0.45 26.40 3.11
C GLN A 74 0.16 26.26 1.70
N ASN A 75 -0.32 25.27 0.93
CA ASN A 75 0.13 24.94 -0.41
C ASN A 75 1.60 24.49 -0.49
N ARG A 76 2.19 24.07 0.61
CA ARG A 76 3.58 23.55 0.65
C ARG A 76 3.59 22.11 1.13
N PRO A 77 4.56 21.31 0.64
CA PRO A 77 4.71 19.93 1.13
C PRO A 77 4.93 19.88 2.64
N ASP A 78 4.23 18.98 3.30
CA ASP A 78 4.46 18.65 4.71
C ASP A 78 5.60 17.64 4.80
N ARG A 79 6.82 18.11 4.68
CA ARG A 79 8.01 17.26 4.62
C ARG A 79 8.25 16.50 5.92
N ILE A 80 7.94 17.12 7.05
CA ILE A 80 8.11 16.46 8.36
C ILE A 80 7.20 15.25 8.44
N ARG A 81 5.94 15.41 8.05
CA ARG A 81 4.98 14.30 8.08
C ARG A 81 5.35 13.21 7.07
N CYS A 82 5.79 13.59 5.87
CA CYS A 82 6.24 12.62 4.87
C CYS A 82 7.43 11.80 5.37
N GLU A 83 8.40 12.42 6.02
CA GLU A 83 9.54 11.71 6.59
C GLU A 83 9.11 10.74 7.69
N GLN A 84 8.21 11.17 8.58
CA GLN A 84 7.66 10.28 9.61
C GLN A 84 6.99 9.06 9.00
N LEU A 85 6.20 9.26 7.94
CA LEU A 85 5.49 8.18 7.28
C LEU A 85 6.43 7.25 6.51
N GLU A 86 7.51 7.77 5.94
CA GLU A 86 8.55 6.91 5.34
C GLU A 86 9.15 5.97 6.39
N HIS A 87 9.49 6.49 7.57
CA HIS A 87 10.01 5.67 8.67
C HIS A 87 8.97 4.66 9.15
N GLU A 88 7.73 5.08 9.34
CA GLU A 88 6.66 4.19 9.79
C GLU A 88 6.40 3.08 8.78
N ALA A 89 6.39 3.40 7.49
CA ALA A 89 6.19 2.39 6.45
C ALA A 89 7.31 1.35 6.45
N MET A 90 8.56 1.78 6.58
CA MET A 90 9.69 0.86 6.68
C MET A 90 9.62 -0.01 7.93
N GLU A 91 9.16 0.56 9.04
CA GLU A 91 9.05 -0.19 10.30
C GLU A 91 7.90 -1.20 10.26
N LYS A 92 6.77 -0.84 9.66
CA LYS A 92 5.51 -1.59 9.81
C LYS A 92 5.13 -2.43 8.60
N LEU A 93 5.71 -2.17 7.44
CA LEU A 93 5.39 -2.89 6.19
C LEU A 93 6.55 -3.69 5.63
N ASP A 94 7.71 -3.71 6.29
CA ASP A 94 8.88 -4.43 5.79
C ASP A 94 9.11 -5.72 6.58
N GLY A 95 9.34 -6.82 5.85
CA GLY A 95 9.63 -8.11 6.45
C GLY A 95 8.44 -8.73 7.18
N ILE A 96 7.24 -8.52 6.68
CA ILE A 96 6.01 -9.04 7.29
C ILE A 96 5.74 -10.45 6.78
N THR A 97 5.51 -11.37 7.70
CA THR A 97 5.16 -12.76 7.37
C THR A 97 3.78 -13.09 7.90
N GLY A 98 3.12 -14.03 7.24
CA GLY A 98 1.82 -14.50 7.68
C GLY A 98 1.41 -15.76 6.94
N GLN A 99 0.19 -16.19 7.20
CA GLN A 99 -0.40 -17.38 6.60
C GLN A 99 -1.85 -17.11 6.22
N HIS A 100 -2.24 -17.60 5.06
CA HIS A 100 -3.60 -17.52 4.58
C HIS A 100 -3.97 -18.83 3.88
N ASP A 101 -5.01 -19.51 4.35
CA ASP A 101 -5.49 -20.79 3.80
C ASP A 101 -4.37 -21.83 3.64
N GLY A 102 -3.47 -21.91 4.62
CA GLY A 102 -2.34 -22.84 4.57
C GLY A 102 -1.18 -22.39 3.71
N SER A 103 -1.28 -21.25 3.04
CA SER A 103 -0.17 -20.67 2.28
C SER A 103 0.58 -19.65 3.12
N ASP A 104 1.89 -19.81 3.18
CA ASP A 104 2.75 -18.86 3.86
C ASP A 104 3.13 -17.73 2.91
N TYR A 105 3.22 -16.52 3.45
CA TYR A 105 3.63 -15.36 2.66
C TYR A 105 4.61 -14.48 3.41
N LEU A 106 5.35 -13.71 2.62
CA LEU A 106 6.27 -12.68 3.10
C LEU A 106 6.09 -11.46 2.21
N TYR A 107 6.01 -10.28 2.79
CA TYR A 107 6.16 -9.09 1.99
C TYR A 107 7.14 -8.11 2.61
N SER A 108 7.78 -7.33 1.74
CA SER A 108 8.83 -6.41 2.11
C SER A 108 8.71 -5.12 1.30
N VAL A 109 9.23 -4.05 1.85
CA VAL A 109 9.33 -2.78 1.12
C VAL A 109 10.54 -2.86 0.19
N GLU A 110 10.29 -2.86 -1.12
CA GLU A 110 11.35 -2.88 -2.11
C GLU A 110 11.94 -1.49 -2.35
N SER A 111 11.09 -0.49 -2.38
CA SER A 111 11.52 0.91 -2.51
C SER A 111 10.55 1.81 -1.80
N ILE A 112 11.04 2.96 -1.37
CA ILE A 112 10.23 3.95 -0.68
C ILE A 112 10.71 5.35 -1.07
N GLY A 113 9.77 6.26 -1.20
CA GLY A 113 10.07 7.66 -1.48
C GLY A 113 8.81 8.50 -1.45
N THR A 114 8.98 9.79 -1.47
CA THR A 114 7.87 10.74 -1.49
C THR A 114 7.77 11.35 -2.89
N MET A 115 6.56 11.38 -3.42
CA MET A 115 6.25 11.89 -4.74
C MET A 115 5.21 12.99 -4.64
N THR A 116 5.09 13.78 -5.70
CA THR A 116 4.18 14.92 -5.77
C THR A 116 2.98 14.58 -6.66
N ASP A 117 1.79 14.94 -6.22
CA ASP A 117 0.57 14.86 -7.00
C ASP A 117 -0.09 16.24 -7.00
N ASP A 118 0.19 17.04 -8.03
CA ASP A 118 -0.35 18.40 -8.13
C ASP A 118 -1.85 18.41 -8.37
N ALA A 119 -2.39 17.42 -9.06
CA ALA A 119 -3.81 17.33 -9.34
C ALA A 119 -4.63 17.17 -8.05
N LEU A 120 -4.09 16.45 -7.07
CA LEU A 120 -4.74 16.25 -5.77
C LEU A 120 -4.21 17.20 -4.69
N ASN A 121 -3.31 18.11 -5.06
CA ASN A 121 -2.71 19.09 -4.16
C ASN A 121 -2.09 18.44 -2.91
N CYS A 122 -1.32 17.38 -3.13
CA CYS A 122 -0.69 16.64 -2.05
C CYS A 122 0.67 16.07 -2.46
N GLU A 123 1.41 15.63 -1.49
CA GLU A 123 2.50 14.67 -1.67
C GLU A 123 2.00 13.31 -1.22
N TYR A 124 2.64 12.24 -1.71
CA TYR A 124 2.36 10.91 -1.19
C TYR A 124 3.64 10.12 -0.99
N VAL A 125 3.67 9.38 0.11
CA VAL A 125 4.73 8.43 0.39
C VAL A 125 4.38 7.16 -0.35
N ASN A 126 5.25 6.76 -1.28
CA ASN A 126 5.06 5.56 -2.10
C ASN A 126 5.96 4.46 -1.56
N ALA A 127 5.35 3.41 -1.04
CA ALA A 127 6.03 2.19 -0.64
C ALA A 127 5.71 1.11 -1.66
N ARG A 128 6.72 0.68 -2.41
CA ARG A 128 6.58 -0.43 -3.34
C ARG A 128 6.80 -1.73 -2.58
N ILE A 129 5.77 -2.56 -2.54
CA ILE A 129 5.75 -3.79 -1.78
C ILE A 129 5.98 -4.98 -2.70
N LEU A 130 6.98 -5.79 -2.39
CA LEU A 130 7.16 -7.10 -3.01
C LEU A 130 6.46 -8.13 -2.12
N PHE A 131 5.41 -8.73 -2.65
CA PHE A 131 4.64 -9.77 -1.98
C PHE A 131 5.01 -11.12 -2.58
N GLU A 132 5.40 -12.07 -1.73
CA GLU A 132 5.81 -13.41 -2.15
C GLU A 132 5.00 -14.47 -1.41
N VAL A 133 4.48 -15.44 -2.16
CA VAL A 133 3.83 -16.61 -1.59
C VAL A 133 4.86 -17.73 -1.54
N LEU A 134 5.21 -18.17 -0.33
CA LEU A 134 6.33 -19.07 -0.08
C LEU A 134 6.00 -20.53 -0.34
N ASN A 135 4.76 -20.94 -0.06
CA ASN A 135 4.28 -22.27 -0.41
C ASN A 135 2.84 -22.13 -0.93
N VAL A 136 2.58 -22.76 -2.07
CA VAL A 136 1.27 -22.67 -2.73
C VAL A 136 0.49 -23.94 -2.42
N LYS A 137 -0.65 -23.73 -1.79
CA LYS A 137 -1.59 -24.82 -1.53
C LYS A 137 -2.93 -24.56 -2.16
#